data_98497e4fdbc9618a7fbc10fba3eee049
#
_entry.id   98497e4fdbc9618a7fbc10fba3eee049
#
_cell.length_a   1.000
_cell.length_b   1.000
_cell.length_c   1.000
_cell.angle_alpha   90.00
_cell.angle_beta   90.00
_cell.angle_gamma   90.00
#
_symmetry.space_group_name_H-M   'P 1'
#
loop_
_entity.id
_entity.type
_entity.pdbx_description
1 polymer ?
#
loop_
_entity_poly.entity_id
_entity_poly.type
_entity_poly.pdbx_seq_one_letter_code
_entity_poly.pdbx_strand_id
1 'polypeptide(L)'
;TIMDRIHARWTPNDAFYMDLGRQGVALDQTGVFWDEDGRFDGVVAGYDNGKFGAEFGYGRFQDAERSMDTYHWENSASIEAWYGKLTGHFGESSMLSAFYLDNVQGLNGSSVAPAYKGAHIYAWGAGATIGLGDSGLSIDGDFIQTKGNHEFGHGNLWTAGLNYGEVDLNKPGSFTLGVHYVRADAGSYLLGNSALDMTDQLEYGWDNGAGVKFWTAKAGVAVQKNVELDAYYNFGAKTYDSQAENPA
;
A
#
# COMPACT_ATOMS: atom_id res chain seq x y z
N THR A 1 25.55 -0.75 3.00
CA THR A 1 24.53 -1.76 3.41
C THR A 1 23.45 -1.02 4.17
N ILE A 2 22.25 -1.07 3.69
CA ILE A 2 21.07 -0.49 4.38
C ILE A 2 20.38 -1.64 5.10
N MET A 3 20.04 -1.44 6.37
CA MET A 3 19.23 -2.37 7.12
C MET A 3 17.77 -2.12 6.73
N ASP A 4 17.16 -3.10 6.09
CA ASP A 4 15.81 -2.97 5.58
C ASP A 4 14.77 -3.09 6.69
N ARG A 5 14.89 -4.11 7.54
CA ARG A 5 13.97 -4.32 8.68
C ARG A 5 14.76 -4.75 9.91
N ILE A 6 14.38 -4.21 11.05
CA ILE A 6 14.82 -4.62 12.38
C ILE A 6 13.74 -4.23 13.40
N HIS A 7 13.09 -5.21 13.98
CA HIS A 7 12.07 -4.97 15.00
C HIS A 7 12.08 -6.07 16.06
N ALA A 8 11.55 -5.77 17.22
CA ALA A 8 11.27 -6.72 18.27
C ALA A 8 9.77 -6.96 18.34
N ARG A 9 9.35 -8.21 18.32
CA ARG A 9 7.95 -8.63 18.48
C ARG A 9 7.71 -9.24 19.83
N TRP A 10 6.70 -8.77 20.53
CA TRP A 10 6.19 -9.33 21.76
C TRP A 10 4.78 -9.88 21.55
N THR A 11 4.58 -11.17 21.83
CA THR A 11 3.31 -11.89 21.65
C THR A 11 2.89 -12.51 22.98
N PRO A 12 2.09 -11.80 23.81
CA PRO A 12 1.66 -12.32 25.12
C PRO A 12 0.70 -13.52 25.02
N ASN A 13 0.04 -13.68 23.89
CA ASN A 13 -0.81 -14.82 23.54
C ASN A 13 -0.96 -14.88 22.01
N ASP A 14 -1.69 -15.87 21.50
CA ASP A 14 -1.85 -16.13 20.06
C ASP A 14 -2.60 -15.03 19.28
N ALA A 15 -3.36 -14.19 19.98
CA ALA A 15 -4.16 -13.16 19.34
C ALA A 15 -3.54 -11.75 19.40
N PHE A 16 -2.70 -11.46 20.39
CA PHE A 16 -2.10 -10.15 20.59
C PHE A 16 -0.63 -10.11 20.20
N TYR A 17 -0.23 -9.03 19.54
CA TYR A 17 1.18 -8.73 19.30
C TYR A 17 1.49 -7.24 19.46
N MET A 18 2.75 -6.93 19.70
CA MET A 18 3.30 -5.60 19.66
C MET A 18 4.67 -5.66 19.00
N ASP A 19 4.86 -4.84 17.99
CA ASP A 19 6.12 -4.68 17.28
C ASP A 19 6.73 -3.31 17.58
N LEU A 20 8.03 -3.28 17.79
CA LEU A 20 8.79 -2.05 18.01
C LEU A 20 10.03 -2.04 17.13
N GLY A 21 10.16 -1.04 16.28
CA GLY A 21 11.30 -0.86 15.38
C GLY A 21 10.91 -0.66 13.94
N ARG A 22 11.84 -1.00 13.02
CA ARG A 22 11.63 -0.91 11.58
C ARG A 22 10.98 -2.18 11.06
N GLN A 23 9.79 -2.04 10.50
CA GLN A 23 8.95 -3.14 10.07
C GLN A 23 8.15 -2.77 8.81
N GLY A 24 7.54 -3.75 8.17
CA GLY A 24 6.52 -3.54 7.15
C GLY A 24 5.13 -3.44 7.77
N VAL A 25 4.29 -2.59 7.21
CA VAL A 25 2.85 -2.52 7.49
C VAL A 25 2.10 -2.41 6.18
N ALA A 26 0.96 -3.11 6.06
CA ALA A 26 0.07 -2.98 4.92
C ALA A 26 -1.19 -2.24 5.35
N LEU A 27 -1.52 -1.13 4.71
CA LEU A 27 -2.73 -0.37 5.02
C LEU A 27 -3.94 -0.87 4.24
N ASP A 28 -3.83 -0.95 2.94
CA ASP A 28 -4.88 -1.36 2.03
C ASP A 28 -4.77 -2.85 1.65
N GLN A 29 -5.80 -3.34 0.96
CA GLN A 29 -5.93 -4.76 0.63
C GLN A 29 -5.05 -5.15 -0.57
N THR A 30 -4.94 -4.28 -1.55
CA THR A 30 -4.16 -4.54 -2.77
C THR A 30 -2.71 -4.07 -2.67
N GLY A 31 -2.37 -3.29 -1.64
CA GLY A 31 -1.05 -2.72 -1.42
C GLY A 31 -0.72 -1.54 -2.34
N VAL A 32 -1.67 -1.06 -3.13
CA VAL A 32 -1.42 0.05 -4.08
C VAL A 32 -1.15 1.37 -3.37
N PHE A 33 -1.78 1.60 -2.22
CA PHE A 33 -1.56 2.79 -1.42
C PHE A 33 -0.35 2.66 -0.50
N TRP A 34 -0.29 1.57 0.27
CA TRP A 34 0.85 1.26 1.13
C TRP A 34 0.89 -0.22 1.49
N ASP A 35 1.91 -0.92 1.02
CA ASP A 35 2.13 -2.33 1.26
C ASP A 35 3.16 -2.61 2.37
N GLU A 36 3.34 -3.89 2.69
CA GLU A 36 4.27 -4.33 3.72
C GLU A 36 5.76 -4.17 3.34
N ASP A 37 6.09 -3.93 2.07
CA ASP A 37 7.46 -3.66 1.64
C ASP A 37 7.88 -2.23 1.98
N GLY A 38 6.92 -1.36 2.24
CA GLY A 38 7.16 -0.03 2.77
C GLY A 38 7.79 -0.06 4.17
N ARG A 39 8.66 0.91 4.43
CA ARG A 39 9.34 1.03 5.73
C ARG A 39 8.50 1.82 6.69
N PHE A 40 8.23 1.21 7.83
CA PHE A 40 7.60 1.88 8.97
C PHE A 40 8.49 1.78 10.19
N ASP A 41 8.94 2.92 10.70
CA ASP A 41 9.73 3.02 11.93
C ASP A 41 8.82 3.44 13.07
N GLY A 42 8.44 2.51 13.94
CA GLY A 42 7.48 2.84 14.98
C GLY A 42 7.09 1.70 15.90
N VAL A 43 5.93 1.88 16.48
CA VAL A 43 5.25 0.89 17.32
C VAL A 43 3.96 0.48 16.64
N VAL A 44 3.73 -0.82 16.56
CA VAL A 44 2.47 -1.41 16.08
C VAL A 44 1.94 -2.32 17.16
N ALA A 45 0.67 -2.17 17.53
CA ALA A 45 -0.02 -3.09 18.41
C ALA A 45 -1.23 -3.67 17.69
N GLY A 46 -1.37 -4.97 17.68
CA GLY A 46 -2.42 -5.65 16.97
C GLY A 46 -3.09 -6.77 17.76
N TYR A 47 -4.30 -7.03 17.35
CA TYR A 47 -5.11 -8.15 17.76
C TYR A 47 -5.66 -8.85 16.52
N ASP A 48 -5.51 -10.16 16.45
CA ASP A 48 -6.13 -10.97 15.40
C ASP A 48 -6.51 -12.35 15.99
N ASN A 49 -7.76 -12.72 15.83
CA ASN A 49 -8.28 -14.02 16.29
C ASN A 49 -8.67 -14.94 15.12
N GLY A 50 -8.22 -14.63 13.90
CA GLY A 50 -8.52 -15.35 12.67
C GLY A 50 -9.91 -15.07 12.07
N LYS A 51 -10.77 -14.31 12.76
CA LYS A 51 -12.07 -13.81 12.24
C LYS A 51 -12.13 -12.31 12.19
N PHE A 52 -11.52 -11.66 13.14
CA PHE A 52 -11.46 -10.23 13.28
C PHE A 52 -10.07 -9.79 13.71
N GLY A 53 -9.53 -8.82 13.01
CA GLY A 53 -8.27 -8.15 13.32
C GLY A 53 -8.49 -6.67 13.59
N ALA A 54 -7.70 -6.11 14.49
CA ALA A 54 -7.57 -4.68 14.73
C ALA A 54 -6.10 -4.35 14.97
N GLU A 55 -5.61 -3.32 14.31
CA GLU A 55 -4.22 -2.88 14.42
C GLU A 55 -4.18 -1.37 14.64
N PHE A 56 -3.27 -0.92 15.46
CA PHE A 56 -2.95 0.48 15.66
C PHE A 56 -1.43 0.67 15.59
N GLY A 57 -0.99 1.65 14.79
CA GLY A 57 0.41 2.00 14.68
C GLY A 57 0.65 3.50 14.88
N TYR A 58 1.79 3.82 15.46
CA TYR A 58 2.32 5.18 15.55
C TYR A 58 3.80 5.17 15.20
N GLY A 59 4.18 5.98 14.23
CA GLY A 59 5.56 6.01 13.78
C GLY A 59 5.74 6.79 12.50
N ARG A 60 6.78 6.44 11.76
CA ARG A 60 7.20 7.15 10.56
C ARG A 60 7.18 6.22 9.36
N PHE A 61 6.33 6.54 8.41
CA PHE A 61 6.33 5.95 7.07
C PHE A 61 7.47 6.54 6.26
N GLN A 62 8.28 5.70 5.63
CA GLN A 62 9.43 6.11 4.84
C GLN A 62 9.33 5.51 3.44
N ASP A 63 9.56 6.33 2.44
CA ASP A 63 9.65 5.89 1.06
C ASP A 63 10.81 4.88 0.89
N ALA A 64 10.48 3.66 0.49
CA ALA A 64 11.43 2.58 0.31
C ALA A 64 12.19 2.69 -1.02
N GLU A 65 11.54 3.13 -2.08
CA GLU A 65 12.09 3.15 -3.43
C GLU A 65 13.04 4.32 -3.66
N ARG A 66 12.65 5.52 -3.26
CA ARG A 66 13.49 6.72 -3.40
C ARG A 66 14.77 6.67 -2.58
N SER A 67 14.85 5.79 -1.59
CA SER A 67 16.09 5.54 -0.85
C SER A 67 17.12 4.74 -1.65
N MET A 68 16.71 4.11 -2.73
CA MET A 68 17.62 3.34 -3.63
C MET A 68 18.07 4.14 -4.84
N ASP A 69 17.45 5.27 -5.16
CA ASP A 69 17.94 6.18 -6.18
C ASP A 69 19.29 6.78 -5.73
N THR A 70 20.32 6.53 -6.51
CA THR A 70 21.72 6.90 -6.23
C THR A 70 21.94 8.40 -6.06
N TYR A 71 20.98 9.25 -6.37
CA TYR A 71 21.07 10.70 -6.28
C TYR A 71 20.41 11.30 -5.04
N HIS A 72 19.63 10.55 -4.25
CA HIS A 72 18.76 11.11 -3.19
C HIS A 72 18.87 10.43 -1.82
N TRP A 73 19.95 9.74 -1.52
CA TRP A 73 20.18 8.98 -0.26
C TRP A 73 19.94 9.75 1.04
N GLU A 74 20.05 11.05 1.01
CA GLU A 74 20.00 11.89 2.22
C GLU A 74 18.62 12.48 2.50
N ASN A 75 17.61 12.22 1.62
CA ASN A 75 16.43 13.06 1.56
C ASN A 75 15.12 12.31 1.26
N SER A 76 15.01 11.04 1.63
CA SER A 76 13.77 10.29 1.47
C SER A 76 12.61 11.00 2.18
N ALA A 77 11.49 11.13 1.49
CA ALA A 77 10.27 11.64 2.09
C ALA A 77 9.84 10.77 3.27
N SER A 78 9.33 11.38 4.31
CA SER A 78 8.79 10.66 5.46
C SER A 78 7.56 11.34 6.02
N ILE A 79 6.63 10.54 6.50
CA ILE A 79 5.42 10.98 7.20
C ILE A 79 5.43 10.39 8.61
N GLU A 80 5.37 11.24 9.64
CA GLU A 80 5.06 10.80 10.99
C GLU A 80 3.56 10.80 11.20
N ALA A 81 3.00 9.62 11.41
CA ALA A 81 1.56 9.42 11.47
C ALA A 81 1.16 8.35 12.49
N TRP A 82 -0.09 8.38 12.87
CA TRP A 82 -0.76 7.24 13.44
C TRP A 82 -1.76 6.65 12.45
N TYR A 83 -2.03 5.37 12.59
CA TYR A 83 -3.06 4.70 11.83
C TYR A 83 -3.83 3.68 12.67
N GLY A 84 -5.04 3.40 12.26
CA GLY A 84 -5.83 2.29 12.75
C GLY A 84 -6.36 1.49 11.58
N LYS A 85 -6.34 0.16 11.70
CA LYS A 85 -6.83 -0.78 10.69
C LYS A 85 -7.74 -1.81 11.34
N LEU A 86 -8.82 -2.13 10.67
CA LEU A 86 -9.73 -3.22 11.03
C LEU A 86 -9.78 -4.22 9.88
N THR A 87 -9.84 -5.50 10.21
CA THR A 87 -9.90 -6.60 9.26
C THR A 87 -10.97 -7.59 9.70
N GLY A 88 -11.77 -8.07 8.76
CA GLY A 88 -12.74 -9.14 8.98
C GLY A 88 -12.53 -10.27 7.98
N HIS A 89 -12.40 -11.50 8.44
CA HIS A 89 -12.24 -12.70 7.61
C HIS A 89 -13.57 -13.44 7.49
N PHE A 90 -13.95 -13.81 6.27
CA PHE A 90 -15.18 -14.49 5.94
C PHE A 90 -14.88 -15.74 5.12
N GLY A 91 -15.09 -16.92 5.72
CA GLY A 91 -14.67 -18.16 5.10
C GLY A 91 -13.14 -18.27 4.98
N GLU A 92 -12.68 -19.08 4.05
CA GLU A 92 -11.25 -19.44 3.93
C GLU A 92 -10.45 -18.43 3.06
N SER A 93 -11.11 -17.72 2.16
CA SER A 93 -10.45 -16.90 1.13
C SER A 93 -11.06 -15.51 0.95
N SER A 94 -11.85 -15.03 1.90
CA SER A 94 -12.48 -13.71 1.77
C SER A 94 -12.16 -12.84 2.98
N MET A 95 -11.80 -11.58 2.70
CA MET A 95 -11.42 -10.61 3.72
C MET A 95 -11.94 -9.22 3.35
N LEU A 96 -12.35 -8.47 4.37
CA LEU A 96 -12.63 -7.04 4.29
C LEU A 96 -11.67 -6.30 5.19
N SER A 97 -11.22 -5.15 4.77
CA SER A 97 -10.40 -4.27 5.61
C SER A 97 -10.83 -2.82 5.47
N ALA A 98 -10.56 -2.05 6.52
CA ALA A 98 -10.70 -0.60 6.50
C ALA A 98 -9.61 0.02 7.36
N PHE A 99 -9.09 1.17 6.95
CA PHE A 99 -8.09 1.88 7.70
C PHE A 99 -8.36 3.39 7.72
N TYR A 100 -7.75 4.04 8.71
CA TYR A 100 -7.61 5.49 8.79
C TYR A 100 -6.18 5.84 9.20
N LEU A 101 -5.61 6.83 8.54
CA LEU A 101 -4.27 7.35 8.80
C LEU A 101 -4.34 8.86 8.92
N ASP A 102 -3.58 9.43 9.86
CA ASP A 102 -3.47 10.88 10.05
C ASP A 102 -2.02 11.25 10.42
N ASN A 103 -1.43 12.18 9.70
CA ASN A 103 -0.08 12.63 10.04
C ASN A 103 -0.12 13.65 11.19
N VAL A 104 0.82 13.51 12.12
CA VAL A 104 0.95 14.41 13.30
C VAL A 104 1.87 15.58 13.03
N GLN A 105 2.76 15.46 12.05
CA GLN A 105 3.63 16.54 11.60
C GLN A 105 3.56 16.58 10.08
N GLY A 106 3.55 17.79 9.52
CA GLY A 106 3.52 17.96 8.08
C GLY A 106 4.64 17.20 7.36
N LEU A 107 4.45 16.92 6.09
CA LEU A 107 5.43 16.23 5.25
C LEU A 107 6.80 16.93 5.33
N ASN A 108 7.83 16.16 5.62
CA ASN A 108 9.20 16.62 5.75
C ASN A 108 10.10 15.81 4.82
N GLY A 109 11.22 16.43 4.46
CA GLY A 109 12.20 15.85 3.57
C GLY A 109 12.49 16.77 2.39
N SER A 110 13.64 16.66 1.77
CA SER A 110 14.03 17.53 0.65
C SER A 110 13.43 17.05 -0.67
N SER A 111 13.05 15.80 -0.77
CA SER A 111 12.33 15.25 -1.92
C SER A 111 10.83 15.60 -1.94
N VAL A 112 10.29 16.10 -0.82
CA VAL A 112 8.91 16.59 -0.80
C VAL A 112 8.82 17.88 -1.59
N ALA A 113 7.95 17.89 -2.61
CA ALA A 113 7.69 19.10 -3.38
C ALA A 113 7.27 20.26 -2.44
N PRO A 114 7.67 21.51 -2.74
CA PRO A 114 7.37 22.65 -1.86
C PRO A 114 5.89 22.79 -1.50
N ALA A 115 4.99 22.44 -2.41
CA ALA A 115 3.54 22.46 -2.20
C ALA A 115 3.06 21.51 -1.10
N TYR A 116 3.81 20.46 -0.80
CA TYR A 116 3.47 19.47 0.22
C TYR A 116 4.21 19.65 1.55
N LYS A 117 5.23 20.52 1.58
CA LYS A 117 5.98 20.75 2.82
C LYS A 117 5.09 21.32 3.91
N GLY A 118 5.06 20.66 5.05
CA GLY A 118 4.20 21.02 6.17
C GLY A 118 2.72 20.68 5.96
N ALA A 119 2.37 19.97 4.89
CA ALA A 119 0.99 19.58 4.64
C ALA A 119 0.48 18.64 5.73
N HIS A 120 -0.71 18.94 6.26
CA HIS A 120 -1.49 18.01 7.06
C HIS A 120 -2.29 17.13 6.11
N ILE A 121 -2.03 15.83 6.16
CA ILE A 121 -2.66 14.84 5.28
C ILE A 121 -3.27 13.74 6.14
N TYR A 122 -4.50 13.39 5.84
CA TYR A 122 -5.13 12.19 6.36
C TYR A 122 -5.73 11.36 5.22
N ALA A 123 -5.79 10.06 5.44
CA ALA A 123 -6.34 9.12 4.48
C ALA A 123 -7.24 8.12 5.18
N TRP A 124 -8.25 7.67 4.47
CA TRP A 124 -9.05 6.51 4.88
C TRP A 124 -9.31 5.64 3.65
N GLY A 125 -9.45 4.37 3.89
CA GLY A 125 -9.75 3.43 2.83
C GLY A 125 -10.49 2.21 3.33
N ALA A 126 -11.12 1.53 2.39
CA ALA A 126 -11.73 0.23 2.60
C ALA A 126 -11.50 -0.65 1.37
N GLY A 127 -11.20 -1.91 1.63
CA GLY A 127 -10.93 -2.89 0.58
C GLY A 127 -11.47 -4.26 0.91
N ALA A 128 -11.52 -5.10 -0.11
CA ALA A 128 -11.98 -6.46 -0.01
C ALA A 128 -11.17 -7.39 -0.90
N THR A 129 -10.99 -8.62 -0.45
CA THR A 129 -10.70 -9.79 -1.29
C THR A 129 -11.83 -10.78 -1.12
N ILE A 130 -12.39 -11.28 -2.21
CA ILE A 130 -13.51 -12.22 -2.20
C ILE A 130 -13.13 -13.44 -3.04
N GLY A 131 -12.94 -14.57 -2.39
CA GLY A 131 -12.75 -15.86 -3.06
C GLY A 131 -14.04 -16.34 -3.72
N LEU A 132 -13.95 -16.87 -4.92
CA LEU A 132 -15.08 -17.34 -5.70
C LEU A 132 -15.24 -18.88 -5.57
N GLY A 133 -15.53 -19.33 -4.34
CA GLY A 133 -15.66 -20.75 -4.02
C GLY A 133 -14.33 -21.52 -4.26
N ASP A 134 -14.45 -22.76 -4.69
CA ASP A 134 -13.29 -23.65 -4.91
C ASP A 134 -12.63 -23.47 -6.29
N SER A 135 -12.96 -22.40 -7.01
CA SER A 135 -12.46 -22.16 -8.37
C SER A 135 -10.99 -21.74 -8.44
N GLY A 136 -10.40 -21.35 -7.31
CA GLY A 136 -9.08 -20.69 -7.26
C GLY A 136 -9.12 -19.24 -7.76
N LEU A 137 -10.29 -18.72 -8.12
CA LEU A 137 -10.48 -17.32 -8.52
C LEU A 137 -10.79 -16.46 -7.30
N SER A 138 -10.28 -15.23 -7.29
CA SER A 138 -10.68 -14.19 -6.36
C SER A 138 -10.79 -12.83 -7.06
N ILE A 139 -11.63 -11.98 -6.53
CA ILE A 139 -11.68 -10.55 -6.87
C ILE A 139 -11.18 -9.75 -5.69
N ASP A 140 -10.45 -8.71 -5.95
CA ASP A 140 -10.00 -7.78 -4.92
C ASP A 140 -10.18 -6.32 -5.38
N GLY A 141 -10.06 -5.41 -4.44
CA GLY A 141 -10.07 -3.99 -4.74
C GLY A 141 -10.12 -3.15 -3.48
N ASP A 142 -9.73 -1.90 -3.66
CA ASP A 142 -9.74 -0.86 -2.64
C ASP A 142 -10.38 0.42 -3.16
N PHE A 143 -10.94 1.17 -2.24
CA PHE A 143 -11.25 2.58 -2.40
C PHE A 143 -10.59 3.35 -1.26
N ILE A 144 -9.79 4.36 -1.62
CA ILE A 144 -9.02 5.17 -0.68
C ILE A 144 -9.22 6.64 -1.02
N GLN A 145 -9.42 7.46 0.00
CA GLN A 145 -9.49 8.90 -0.14
C GLN A 145 -8.42 9.54 0.74
N THR A 146 -7.59 10.37 0.11
CA THR A 146 -6.61 11.22 0.78
C THR A 146 -7.12 12.65 0.80
N LYS A 147 -7.02 13.32 1.94
CA LYS A 147 -7.40 14.72 2.12
C LYS A 147 -6.32 15.46 2.88
N GLY A 148 -6.27 16.78 2.70
CA GLY A 148 -5.35 17.61 3.44
C GLY A 148 -5.31 19.05 2.94
N ASN A 149 -4.47 19.85 3.57
CA ASN A 149 -4.23 21.25 3.21
C ASN A 149 -3.07 21.38 2.20
N HIS A 150 -3.05 20.53 1.20
CA HIS A 150 -2.05 20.56 0.13
C HIS A 150 -2.65 21.07 -1.19
N GLU A 151 -1.79 21.31 -2.18
CA GLU A 151 -2.13 21.98 -3.44
C GLU A 151 -3.31 21.34 -4.19
N PHE A 152 -3.38 19.99 -4.18
CA PHE A 152 -4.42 19.25 -4.90
C PHE A 152 -5.69 18.99 -4.07
N GLY A 153 -5.75 19.52 -2.84
CA GLY A 153 -6.92 19.40 -1.97
C GLY A 153 -7.16 17.97 -1.50
N HIS A 154 -7.75 17.14 -2.34
CA HIS A 154 -7.98 15.72 -2.06
C HIS A 154 -7.90 14.88 -3.33
N GLY A 155 -7.63 13.58 -3.17
CA GLY A 155 -7.60 12.62 -4.26
C GLY A 155 -8.23 11.30 -3.86
N ASN A 156 -8.82 10.62 -4.84
CA ASN A 156 -9.34 9.27 -4.68
C ASN A 156 -8.43 8.29 -5.43
N LEU A 157 -8.18 7.15 -4.81
CA LEU A 157 -7.54 6.01 -5.42
C LEU A 157 -8.49 4.83 -5.33
N TRP A 158 -8.68 4.12 -6.41
CA TRP A 158 -9.38 2.85 -6.36
C TRP A 158 -8.78 1.83 -7.31
N THR A 159 -8.88 0.59 -6.90
CA THR A 159 -8.39 -0.58 -7.62
C THR A 159 -9.49 -1.60 -7.75
N ALA A 160 -9.42 -2.41 -8.79
CA ALA A 160 -10.24 -3.61 -8.94
C ALA A 160 -9.44 -4.66 -9.69
N GLY A 161 -9.38 -5.86 -9.17
CA GLY A 161 -8.59 -6.96 -9.70
C GLY A 161 -9.32 -8.28 -9.76
N LEU A 162 -8.83 -9.13 -10.64
CA LEU A 162 -9.18 -10.54 -10.73
C LEU A 162 -7.89 -11.35 -10.64
N ASN A 163 -7.88 -12.31 -9.72
CA ASN A 163 -6.74 -13.19 -9.50
C ASN A 163 -7.14 -14.65 -9.68
N TYR A 164 -6.17 -15.48 -10.04
CA TYR A 164 -6.28 -16.92 -10.12
C TYR A 164 -5.08 -17.60 -9.49
N GLY A 165 -5.32 -18.56 -8.62
CA GLY A 165 -4.28 -19.29 -7.91
C GLY A 165 -3.66 -18.52 -6.74
N GLU A 166 -2.72 -19.17 -6.10
CA GLU A 166 -1.97 -18.66 -4.95
C GLU A 166 -0.58 -19.26 -4.96
N VAL A 167 0.44 -18.47 -4.64
CA VAL A 167 1.81 -18.96 -4.45
C VAL A 167 1.98 -19.51 -3.05
N ASP A 168 2.30 -20.77 -2.93
CA ASP A 168 2.74 -21.43 -1.70
C ASP A 168 4.22 -21.74 -1.78
N LEU A 169 5.03 -21.02 -1.02
CA LEU A 169 6.50 -21.18 -1.00
C LEU A 169 6.97 -22.57 -0.52
N ASN A 170 6.09 -23.35 0.08
CA ASN A 170 6.38 -24.74 0.44
C ASN A 170 6.03 -25.71 -0.69
N LYS A 171 5.33 -25.24 -1.76
CA LYS A 171 4.84 -26.07 -2.85
C LYS A 171 5.38 -25.57 -4.20
N PRO A 172 6.59 -25.97 -4.62
CA PRO A 172 7.12 -25.62 -5.91
C PRO A 172 6.14 -25.94 -7.05
N GLY A 173 5.98 -24.98 -7.96
CA GLY A 173 5.01 -25.06 -9.06
C GLY A 173 3.65 -24.45 -8.74
N SER A 174 3.36 -24.06 -7.49
CA SER A 174 2.20 -23.21 -7.19
C SER A 174 2.41 -21.85 -7.84
N PHE A 175 1.33 -21.24 -8.33
CA PHE A 175 1.41 -19.99 -9.06
C PHE A 175 0.19 -19.09 -8.82
N THR A 176 0.37 -17.81 -9.08
CA THR A 176 -0.72 -16.83 -9.15
C THR A 176 -0.67 -16.08 -10.47
N LEU A 177 -1.83 -15.72 -10.97
CA LEU A 177 -2.01 -14.80 -12.09
C LEU A 177 -3.02 -13.75 -11.69
N GLY A 178 -2.79 -12.50 -12.08
CA GLY A 178 -3.73 -11.43 -11.76
C GLY A 178 -3.76 -10.35 -12.83
N VAL A 179 -4.88 -9.65 -12.90
CA VAL A 179 -5.03 -8.40 -13.65
C VAL A 179 -5.78 -7.41 -12.80
N HIS A 180 -5.22 -6.21 -12.66
CA HIS A 180 -5.81 -5.13 -11.87
C HIS A 180 -5.95 -3.87 -12.71
N TYR A 181 -7.02 -3.16 -12.49
CA TYR A 181 -7.19 -1.79 -12.95
C TYR A 181 -6.96 -0.85 -11.77
N VAL A 182 -6.21 0.20 -12.01
CA VAL A 182 -5.92 1.26 -11.02
C VAL A 182 -6.31 2.60 -11.59
N ARG A 183 -6.94 3.41 -10.76
CA ARG A 183 -7.19 4.82 -11.00
C ARG A 183 -6.81 5.60 -9.76
N ALA A 184 -5.91 6.56 -9.91
CA ALA A 184 -5.40 7.40 -8.85
C ALA A 184 -5.49 8.87 -9.26
N ASP A 185 -6.25 9.65 -8.50
CA ASP A 185 -6.32 11.10 -8.66
C ASP A 185 -5.00 11.75 -8.20
N ALA A 186 -4.70 12.95 -8.66
CA ALA A 186 -3.60 13.72 -8.11
C ALA A 186 -3.75 13.87 -6.58
N GLY A 187 -2.67 13.66 -5.85
CA GLY A 187 -2.66 13.74 -4.38
C GLY A 187 -3.26 12.53 -3.65
N SER A 188 -3.65 11.47 -4.36
CA SER A 188 -4.24 10.28 -3.72
C SER A 188 -3.22 9.25 -3.23
N TYR A 189 -1.94 9.46 -3.46
CA TYR A 189 -0.89 8.48 -3.22
C TYR A 189 0.03 8.89 -2.06
N LEU A 190 0.47 7.93 -1.26
CA LEU A 190 1.33 8.17 -0.10
C LEU A 190 2.76 7.72 -0.39
N LEU A 191 3.68 8.66 -0.60
CA LEU A 191 5.13 8.44 -0.66
C LEU A 191 5.63 7.44 -1.73
N GLY A 192 4.81 7.05 -2.69
CA GLY A 192 5.23 6.23 -3.81
C GLY A 192 5.37 4.73 -3.53
N ASN A 193 4.97 4.22 -2.38
CA ASN A 193 5.07 2.78 -2.10
C ASN A 193 3.85 2.01 -2.61
N SER A 194 4.07 0.92 -3.34
CA SER A 194 3.00 0.12 -3.95
C SER A 194 3.43 -1.32 -4.25
N ALA A 195 2.62 -2.29 -3.81
CA ALA A 195 2.81 -3.71 -4.13
C ALA A 195 2.71 -4.01 -5.64
N LEU A 196 2.18 -3.11 -6.43
CA LEU A 196 2.06 -3.28 -7.88
C LEU A 196 3.21 -2.59 -8.65
N ASP A 197 4.21 -2.08 -7.95
CA ASP A 197 5.42 -1.44 -8.50
C ASP A 197 5.08 -0.43 -9.63
N MET A 198 4.29 0.57 -9.25
CA MET A 198 3.67 1.49 -10.23
C MET A 198 4.05 2.95 -10.00
N THR A 199 5.09 3.16 -9.22
CA THR A 199 5.55 4.47 -8.80
C THR A 199 5.75 5.43 -9.96
N ASP A 200 6.37 4.98 -11.06
CA ASP A 200 6.65 5.81 -12.23
C ASP A 200 5.39 6.43 -12.86
N GLN A 201 4.31 5.63 -13.01
CA GLN A 201 3.06 6.13 -13.58
C GLN A 201 2.35 7.09 -12.64
N LEU A 202 2.38 6.81 -11.35
CA LEU A 202 1.77 7.67 -10.33
C LEU A 202 2.60 8.94 -10.14
N GLU A 203 3.91 8.83 -10.13
CA GLU A 203 4.83 9.97 -10.05
C GLU A 203 4.66 10.91 -11.25
N TYR A 204 4.57 10.37 -12.48
CA TYR A 204 4.30 11.17 -13.66
C TYR A 204 2.97 11.93 -13.58
N GLY A 205 1.90 11.29 -13.13
CA GLY A 205 0.61 11.93 -12.89
C GLY A 205 0.70 13.01 -11.81
N TRP A 206 1.38 12.70 -10.73
CA TRP A 206 1.56 13.59 -9.59
C TRP A 206 2.37 14.84 -9.92
N ASP A 207 3.52 14.69 -10.55
CA ASP A 207 4.40 15.81 -10.93
C ASP A 207 3.72 16.81 -11.85
N ASN A 208 2.73 16.37 -12.63
CA ASN A 208 1.95 17.19 -13.53
C ASN A 208 0.60 17.64 -12.95
N GLY A 209 0.30 17.30 -11.69
CA GLY A 209 -1.00 17.60 -11.07
C GLY A 209 -2.17 16.85 -11.71
N ALA A 210 -1.90 15.79 -12.45
CA ALA A 210 -2.89 14.98 -13.13
C ALA A 210 -3.15 13.67 -12.37
N GLY A 211 -4.33 13.10 -12.54
CA GLY A 211 -4.60 11.73 -12.18
C GLY A 211 -4.02 10.76 -13.21
N VAL A 212 -3.83 9.52 -12.82
CA VAL A 212 -3.35 8.44 -13.68
C VAL A 212 -4.25 7.22 -13.58
N LYS A 213 -4.43 6.50 -14.68
CA LYS A 213 -5.16 5.25 -14.74
C LYS A 213 -4.47 4.26 -15.68
N PHE A 214 -4.46 2.99 -15.31
CA PHE A 214 -3.79 1.96 -16.09
C PHE A 214 -4.21 0.57 -15.64
N TRP A 215 -3.76 -0.42 -16.38
CA TRP A 215 -3.88 -1.83 -16.06
C TRP A 215 -2.52 -2.39 -15.67
N THR A 216 -2.50 -3.33 -14.73
CA THR A 216 -1.34 -4.16 -14.47
C THR A 216 -1.71 -5.63 -14.57
N ALA A 217 -0.85 -6.42 -15.20
CA ALA A 217 -0.89 -7.86 -15.14
C ALA A 217 0.23 -8.34 -14.22
N LYS A 218 -0.05 -9.31 -13.36
CA LYS A 218 0.94 -9.93 -12.49
C LYS A 218 0.96 -11.43 -12.67
N ALA A 219 2.13 -12.03 -12.50
CA ALA A 219 2.31 -13.46 -12.42
C ALA A 219 3.37 -13.77 -11.38
N GLY A 220 3.09 -14.72 -10.49
CA GLY A 220 4.03 -15.23 -9.51
C GLY A 220 4.10 -16.75 -9.56
N VAL A 221 5.26 -17.33 -9.31
CA VAL A 221 5.44 -18.78 -9.23
C VAL A 221 6.49 -19.17 -8.20
N ALA A 222 6.16 -20.12 -7.34
CA ALA A 222 7.15 -20.78 -6.48
C ALA A 222 8.00 -21.72 -7.33
N VAL A 223 9.21 -21.30 -7.70
CA VAL A 223 10.12 -22.12 -8.53
C VAL A 223 10.85 -23.17 -7.71
N GLN A 224 11.05 -22.90 -6.45
CA GLN A 224 11.65 -23.78 -5.45
C GLN A 224 11.12 -23.45 -4.06
N LYS A 225 11.30 -24.33 -3.09
CA LYS A 225 10.96 -24.02 -1.70
C LYS A 225 11.62 -22.69 -1.24
N ASN A 226 10.81 -21.77 -0.74
CA ASN A 226 11.21 -20.42 -0.31
C ASN A 226 11.83 -19.55 -1.44
N VAL A 227 11.53 -19.85 -2.71
CA VAL A 227 11.96 -19.04 -3.85
C VAL A 227 10.76 -18.78 -4.76
N GLU A 228 10.42 -17.53 -4.92
CA GLU A 228 9.37 -17.02 -5.80
C GLU A 228 9.98 -16.19 -6.93
N LEU A 229 9.38 -16.26 -8.09
CA LEU A 229 9.60 -15.34 -9.19
C LEU A 229 8.32 -14.61 -9.47
N ASP A 230 8.40 -13.28 -9.47
CA ASP A 230 7.30 -12.39 -9.78
C ASP A 230 7.59 -11.60 -11.05
N ALA A 231 6.53 -11.33 -11.79
CA ALA A 231 6.55 -10.51 -12.98
C ALA A 231 5.34 -9.59 -13.00
N TYR A 232 5.59 -8.32 -13.28
CA TYR A 232 4.58 -7.28 -13.43
C TYR A 232 4.69 -6.61 -14.78
N TYR A 233 3.55 -6.30 -15.38
CA TYR A 233 3.48 -5.58 -16.64
C TYR A 233 2.36 -4.56 -16.63
N ASN A 234 2.74 -3.28 -16.65
CA ASN A 234 1.81 -2.17 -16.68
C ASN A 234 1.50 -1.76 -18.12
N PHE A 235 0.23 -1.55 -18.45
CA PHE A 235 -0.20 -1.20 -19.79
C PHE A 235 -1.42 -0.29 -19.80
N GLY A 236 -1.59 0.41 -20.93
CA GLY A 236 -2.75 1.30 -21.13
C GLY A 236 -2.74 2.54 -20.22
N ALA A 237 -1.57 2.94 -19.70
CA ALA A 237 -1.43 4.10 -18.84
C ALA A 237 -1.88 5.39 -19.56
N LYS A 238 -2.70 6.19 -18.86
CA LYS A 238 -3.21 7.48 -19.33
C LYS A 238 -3.32 8.44 -18.17
N THR A 239 -2.94 9.68 -18.38
CA THR A 239 -3.25 10.77 -17.47
C THR A 239 -4.64 11.34 -17.74
N TYR A 240 -5.23 11.98 -16.74
CA TYR A 240 -6.50 12.70 -16.86
C TYR A 240 -6.54 13.87 -15.87
N ASP A 241 -7.38 14.85 -16.13
CA ASP A 241 -7.57 16.01 -15.25
C ASP A 241 -8.47 15.62 -14.07
N SER A 242 -7.84 15.17 -12.99
CA SER A 242 -8.57 14.74 -11.78
C SER A 242 -9.19 15.90 -11.01
N GLN A 243 -8.69 17.12 -11.17
CA GLN A 243 -9.23 18.34 -10.54
C GLN A 243 -10.57 18.74 -11.18
N ALA A 244 -10.69 18.57 -12.51
CA ALA A 244 -11.95 18.83 -13.20
C ALA A 244 -13.04 17.79 -12.87
N GLU A 245 -12.64 16.54 -12.59
CA GLU A 245 -13.56 15.45 -12.25
C GLU A 245 -13.98 15.46 -10.78
N ASN A 246 -13.10 15.92 -9.87
CA ASN A 246 -13.33 15.98 -8.43
C ASN A 246 -12.98 17.38 -7.89
N PRO A 247 -13.79 18.39 -8.13
CA PRO A 247 -13.56 19.74 -7.59
C PRO A 247 -13.60 19.70 -6.05
N ALA A 248 -12.66 20.42 -5.43
CA ALA A 248 -12.50 20.51 -3.97
C ALA A 248 -13.71 21.17 -3.29
#